data_7e7c7de742c8acd9e03e623f4f4e595b
#
_entry.id   7e7c7de742c8acd9e03e623f4f4e595b
#
_cell.length_a   1.000
_cell.length_b   1.000
_cell.length_c   1.000
_cell.angle_alpha   90.00
_cell.angle_beta   90.00
_cell.angle_gamma   90.00
#
_symmetry.space_group_name_H-M   'P 1'
#
loop_
_entity.id
_entity.type
_entity.pdbx_description
1 polymer ?
#
loop_
_entity_poly.entity_id
_entity_poly.type
_entity_poly.pdbx_seq_one_letter_code
_entity_poly.pdbx_strand_id
1 'polypeptide(L)'
;MKLYTIVFSLLFLATLPVSSQSVVSNKPEIFGSFRPVYYVTETRDRSGDYNTNYTINARFQLNVRYALRDDLQFRARLSSRLSNTQDELSFPIQSYTGSSGSYPAGTTTFDIIQLQWDVNPTIRITAGRFQGRYALAGFIPKGMDRYYSANLSISHTDGIWVRWNMNRNWRLDGIISYNPDEGSSHAARAPLTFTEPTSHITTFANLAHRNTTGLWVQRELSVSVYPQSFQRDGSWHNLSIITARAMLRLPIHASTGEYWAGGELGFIPDAPDPVDAGIPVAEPFSATSSIAWQVSAYANNLFDRHTLGILYGQTEPNWVISSSYRPNNTMSEIRYRYTFTSWLNFEIRYRLRTDLYRRTGSAFTQRDSDYYMRFNFRF
;
A
#
# COMPACT_ATOMS: atom_id res chain seq x y z
N MET A 1 -28.38 -10.66 -1.19
CA MET A 1 -28.57 -10.69 -2.65
C MET A 1 -27.49 -9.77 -3.24
N LYS A 2 -26.36 -9.91 -3.80
CA LYS A 2 -25.51 -10.95 -3.60
C LYS A 2 -24.68 -11.09 -4.86
N LEU A 3 -23.43 -11.18 -4.63
CA LEU A 3 -22.29 -11.13 -5.55
C LEU A 3 -22.54 -11.77 -6.94
N TYR A 4 -23.45 -12.74 -7.01
CA TYR A 4 -23.82 -13.43 -8.24
C TYR A 4 -24.47 -12.53 -9.31
N THR A 5 -25.15 -11.46 -8.90
CA THR A 5 -25.84 -10.56 -9.85
C THR A 5 -24.86 -9.66 -10.59
N ILE A 6 -23.78 -9.26 -9.94
CA ILE A 6 -22.77 -8.38 -10.54
C ILE A 6 -21.87 -9.16 -11.51
N VAL A 7 -21.53 -10.40 -11.19
CA VAL A 7 -20.75 -11.28 -12.08
C VAL A 7 -21.54 -11.63 -13.33
N PHE A 8 -22.86 -11.85 -13.22
CA PHE A 8 -23.73 -12.14 -14.37
C PHE A 8 -23.95 -10.92 -15.28
N SER A 9 -24.02 -9.71 -14.72
CA SER A 9 -24.15 -8.48 -15.51
C SER A 9 -22.89 -8.15 -16.31
N LEU A 10 -21.70 -8.51 -15.81
CA LEU A 10 -20.43 -8.34 -16.52
C LEU A 10 -20.24 -9.35 -17.67
N LEU A 11 -20.85 -10.53 -17.57
CA LEU A 11 -20.85 -11.53 -18.65
C LEU A 11 -21.75 -11.12 -19.83
N PHE A 12 -22.80 -10.32 -19.58
CA PHE A 12 -23.72 -9.88 -20.64
C PHE A 12 -23.15 -8.75 -21.53
N LEU A 13 -22.14 -8.02 -21.05
CA LEU A 13 -21.42 -7.01 -21.85
C LEU A 13 -20.46 -7.61 -22.89
N ALA A 14 -20.22 -8.92 -22.82
CA ALA A 14 -19.32 -9.62 -23.73
C ALA A 14 -19.93 -9.99 -25.10
N THR A 15 -21.24 -9.71 -25.31
CA THR A 15 -21.96 -10.07 -26.55
C THR A 15 -22.11 -8.92 -27.55
N LEU A 16 -21.30 -7.88 -27.46
CA LEU A 16 -21.26 -6.84 -28.50
C LEU A 16 -20.59 -7.38 -29.77
N PRO A 17 -21.12 -7.09 -30.98
CA PRO A 17 -20.60 -7.64 -32.22
C PRO A 17 -19.16 -7.20 -32.47
N VAL A 18 -18.25 -8.17 -32.56
CA VAL A 18 -16.85 -7.97 -32.86
C VAL A 18 -16.67 -7.68 -34.34
N SER A 19 -16.31 -6.47 -34.70
CA SER A 19 -15.81 -6.13 -36.02
C SER A 19 -14.29 -6.31 -36.08
N SER A 20 -13.84 -7.13 -37.05
CA SER A 20 -12.43 -7.39 -37.47
C SER A 20 -11.44 -7.79 -36.36
N GLN A 21 -11.20 -9.07 -36.25
CA GLN A 21 -10.16 -9.66 -35.39
C GLN A 21 -8.78 -9.49 -36.01
N SER A 22 -7.92 -8.68 -35.40
CA SER A 22 -6.49 -8.92 -35.44
C SER A 22 -6.16 -10.18 -34.63
N VAL A 23 -5.26 -11.02 -35.12
CA VAL A 23 -4.87 -12.27 -34.44
C VAL A 23 -4.03 -11.92 -33.21
N VAL A 24 -4.69 -11.74 -32.09
CA VAL A 24 -3.99 -11.62 -30.80
C VAL A 24 -3.38 -12.98 -30.48
N SER A 25 -2.13 -12.98 -30.01
CA SER A 25 -1.51 -14.19 -29.45
C SER A 25 -2.29 -14.62 -28.20
N ASN A 26 -3.19 -15.57 -28.34
CA ASN A 26 -4.10 -16.05 -27.30
C ASN A 26 -3.41 -16.93 -26.22
N LYS A 27 -2.10 -16.73 -25.97
CA LYS A 27 -1.42 -17.48 -24.93
C LYS A 27 -1.41 -16.67 -23.61
N PRO A 28 -1.84 -17.27 -22.50
CA PRO A 28 -1.71 -16.62 -21.19
C PRO A 28 -0.23 -16.44 -20.84
N GLU A 29 0.11 -15.26 -20.35
CA GLU A 29 1.40 -15.02 -19.71
C GLU A 29 1.30 -15.46 -18.23
N ILE A 30 2.21 -16.33 -17.81
CA ILE A 30 2.31 -16.78 -16.42
C ILE A 30 3.66 -16.32 -15.88
N PHE A 31 3.61 -15.62 -14.75
CA PHE A 31 4.82 -15.14 -14.08
C PHE A 31 4.58 -15.04 -12.58
N GLY A 32 5.64 -15.09 -11.80
CA GLY A 32 5.48 -15.15 -10.36
C GLY A 32 6.60 -14.51 -9.57
N SER A 33 6.45 -14.59 -8.26
CA SER A 33 7.49 -14.21 -7.31
C SER A 33 7.41 -15.02 -6.03
N PHE A 34 8.57 -15.31 -5.47
CA PHE A 34 8.72 -15.91 -4.15
C PHE A 34 9.61 -15.02 -3.29
N ARG A 35 9.19 -14.78 -2.05
CA ARG A 35 9.84 -13.82 -1.18
C ARG A 35 9.93 -14.35 0.25
N PRO A 36 10.93 -15.19 0.55
CA PRO A 36 11.22 -15.60 1.91
C PRO A 36 11.88 -14.45 2.68
N VAL A 37 11.56 -14.34 3.96
CA VAL A 37 12.10 -13.34 4.86
C VAL A 37 12.24 -13.89 6.26
N TYR A 38 13.39 -13.63 6.87
CA TYR A 38 13.64 -13.80 8.29
C TYR A 38 13.47 -12.47 9.01
N TYR A 39 12.66 -12.45 10.05
CA TYR A 39 12.39 -11.29 10.88
C TYR A 39 12.85 -11.52 12.32
N VAL A 40 13.45 -10.49 12.90
CA VAL A 40 13.63 -10.33 14.33
C VAL A 40 12.91 -9.04 14.73
N THR A 41 12.01 -9.13 15.67
CA THR A 41 11.32 -7.94 16.23
C THR A 41 11.59 -7.89 17.73
N GLU A 42 12.16 -6.79 18.17
CA GLU A 42 12.36 -6.46 19.59
C GLU A 42 11.37 -5.36 19.96
N THR A 43 10.55 -5.61 20.95
CA THR A 43 9.56 -4.66 21.44
C THR A 43 9.81 -4.37 22.90
N ARG A 44 9.94 -3.08 23.23
CA ARG A 44 9.68 -2.59 24.57
C ARG A 44 8.25 -2.07 24.58
N ASP A 45 7.39 -2.73 25.31
CA ASP A 45 5.99 -2.34 25.38
C ASP A 45 5.75 -1.13 26.30
N ARG A 46 4.48 -0.75 26.48
CA ARG A 46 4.07 0.41 27.28
C ARG A 46 4.11 0.18 28.78
N SER A 47 4.22 -1.07 29.24
CA SER A 47 4.51 -1.43 30.63
C SER A 47 6.00 -1.36 30.96
N GLY A 48 6.84 -1.43 29.93
CA GLY A 48 8.31 -1.44 30.05
C GLY A 48 8.92 -2.81 29.80
N ASP A 49 8.09 -3.83 29.56
CA ASP A 49 8.54 -5.19 29.31
C ASP A 49 9.20 -5.33 27.93
N TYR A 50 10.23 -6.17 27.89
CA TYR A 50 10.95 -6.46 26.65
C TYR A 50 10.55 -7.82 26.10
N ASN A 51 10.22 -7.86 24.83
CA ASN A 51 9.90 -9.08 24.10
C ASN A 51 10.66 -9.15 22.79
N THR A 52 11.24 -10.30 22.49
CA THR A 52 11.92 -10.59 21.22
C THR A 52 11.20 -11.70 20.50
N ASN A 53 10.81 -11.46 19.26
CA ASN A 53 10.11 -12.44 18.42
C ASN A 53 10.91 -12.70 17.14
N TYR A 54 11.06 -13.99 16.81
CA TYR A 54 11.73 -14.49 15.61
C TYR A 54 10.72 -15.14 14.68
N THR A 55 10.63 -14.67 13.45
CA THR A 55 9.69 -15.27 12.49
C THR A 55 10.34 -15.48 11.13
N ILE A 56 10.05 -16.62 10.53
CA ILE A 56 10.31 -16.88 9.12
C ILE A 56 8.97 -16.77 8.39
N ASN A 57 8.90 -15.87 7.45
CA ASN A 57 7.72 -15.68 6.62
C ASN A 57 8.09 -15.82 5.16
N ALA A 58 7.13 -16.17 4.34
CA ALA A 58 7.28 -16.14 2.90
C ALA A 58 6.01 -15.61 2.23
N ARG A 59 6.17 -14.99 1.08
CA ARG A 59 5.07 -14.66 0.18
C ARG A 59 5.32 -15.29 -1.18
N PHE A 60 4.37 -16.08 -1.63
CA PHE A 60 4.31 -16.59 -2.98
C PHE A 60 3.25 -15.86 -3.77
N GLN A 61 3.50 -15.53 -5.01
CA GLN A 61 2.54 -14.90 -5.92
C GLN A 61 2.66 -15.53 -7.31
N LEU A 62 1.51 -15.95 -7.87
CA LEU A 62 1.40 -16.45 -9.22
C LEU A 62 0.41 -15.57 -9.98
N ASN A 63 0.87 -14.97 -11.06
CA ASN A 63 0.07 -14.09 -11.91
C ASN A 63 -0.26 -14.80 -13.22
N VAL A 64 -1.48 -14.55 -13.67
CA VAL A 64 -1.92 -14.88 -15.03
C VAL A 64 -2.41 -13.60 -15.68
N ARG A 65 -1.94 -13.35 -16.90
CA ARG A 65 -2.38 -12.25 -17.76
C ARG A 65 -2.85 -12.83 -19.07
N TYR A 66 -4.03 -12.43 -19.52
CA TYR A 66 -4.63 -12.94 -20.73
C TYR A 66 -5.26 -11.78 -21.54
N ALA A 67 -4.81 -11.59 -22.77
CA ALA A 67 -5.40 -10.61 -23.68
C ALA A 67 -6.69 -11.19 -24.25
N LEU A 68 -7.83 -10.60 -23.90
CA LEU A 68 -9.14 -10.93 -24.45
C LEU A 68 -9.32 -10.29 -25.84
N ARG A 69 -8.77 -9.08 -25.99
CA ARG A 69 -8.69 -8.27 -27.23
C ARG A 69 -7.42 -7.40 -27.12
N ASP A 70 -7.08 -6.69 -28.18
CA ASP A 70 -5.92 -5.78 -28.19
C ASP A 70 -6.05 -4.66 -27.14
N ASP A 71 -7.27 -4.25 -26.85
CA ASP A 71 -7.63 -3.18 -25.91
C ASP A 71 -8.15 -3.70 -24.57
N LEU A 72 -8.38 -5.02 -24.41
CA LEU A 72 -9.01 -5.60 -23.23
C LEU A 72 -8.21 -6.79 -22.68
N GLN A 73 -7.75 -6.66 -21.44
CA GLN A 73 -6.95 -7.67 -20.76
C GLN A 73 -7.60 -8.13 -19.45
N PHE A 74 -7.61 -9.43 -19.24
CA PHE A 74 -7.88 -10.04 -17.94
C PHE A 74 -6.59 -10.29 -17.17
N ARG A 75 -6.60 -10.04 -15.88
CA ARG A 75 -5.49 -10.35 -14.98
C ARG A 75 -5.99 -10.94 -13.68
N ALA A 76 -5.38 -12.07 -13.27
CA ALA A 76 -5.57 -12.65 -11.96
C ALA A 76 -4.24 -12.88 -11.27
N ARG A 77 -4.20 -12.79 -9.94
CA ARG A 77 -3.05 -13.15 -9.13
C ARG A 77 -3.47 -13.90 -7.89
N LEU A 78 -2.94 -15.11 -7.76
CA LEU A 78 -3.01 -15.88 -6.53
C LEU A 78 -1.83 -15.45 -5.63
N SER A 79 -2.12 -15.12 -4.39
CA SER A 79 -1.12 -14.74 -3.39
C SER A 79 -1.27 -15.60 -2.15
N SER A 80 -0.16 -16.14 -1.67
CA SER A 80 -0.11 -16.94 -0.45
C SER A 80 0.89 -16.34 0.52
N ARG A 81 0.54 -16.32 1.81
CA ARG A 81 1.40 -15.90 2.90
C ARG A 81 1.66 -17.06 3.84
N LEU A 82 2.91 -17.44 3.97
CA LEU A 82 3.40 -18.52 4.80
C LEU A 82 4.15 -17.97 6.01
N SER A 83 4.12 -18.69 7.13
CA SER A 83 4.89 -18.36 8.33
C SER A 83 5.26 -19.64 9.08
N ASN A 84 6.40 -19.63 9.77
CA ASN A 84 6.79 -20.69 10.70
C ASN A 84 5.95 -20.69 11.99
N THR A 85 5.07 -19.72 12.16
CA THR A 85 4.11 -19.70 13.29
C THR A 85 2.81 -20.45 12.98
N GLN A 86 2.73 -21.11 11.81
CA GLN A 86 1.62 -21.96 11.44
C GLN A 86 1.89 -23.40 11.88
N ASP A 87 0.90 -24.03 12.48
CA ASP A 87 0.99 -25.42 12.92
C ASP A 87 1.10 -26.39 11.75
N GLU A 88 0.54 -26.02 10.58
CA GLU A 88 0.55 -26.82 9.36
C GLU A 88 0.85 -25.97 8.12
N LEU A 89 1.57 -26.56 7.16
CA LEU A 89 1.69 -26.01 5.80
C LEU A 89 0.41 -26.30 5.04
N SER A 90 -0.60 -25.50 5.24
CA SER A 90 -1.85 -25.56 4.48
C SER A 90 -1.98 -24.34 3.57
N PHE A 91 -2.63 -24.53 2.41
CA PHE A 91 -2.89 -23.47 1.42
C PHE A 91 -4.39 -23.35 1.12
N PRO A 92 -5.26 -23.19 2.14
CA PRO A 92 -6.67 -23.06 1.86
C PRO A 92 -6.90 -21.77 1.07
N ILE A 93 -7.61 -21.89 -0.05
CA ILE A 93 -8.08 -20.73 -0.79
C ILE A 93 -9.29 -20.17 -0.05
N GLN A 94 -9.16 -18.97 0.47
CA GLN A 94 -10.19 -18.32 1.25
C GLN A 94 -10.72 -17.08 0.54
N SER A 95 -12.02 -16.87 0.60
CA SER A 95 -12.59 -15.56 0.35
C SER A 95 -12.22 -14.65 1.50
N TYR A 96 -11.61 -13.52 1.20
CA TYR A 96 -11.16 -12.57 2.20
C TYR A 96 -11.71 -11.19 1.92
N THR A 97 -12.39 -10.62 2.89
CA THR A 97 -13.10 -9.34 2.76
C THR A 97 -12.23 -8.15 3.17
N GLY A 98 -11.09 -8.40 3.76
CA GLY A 98 -10.12 -7.35 4.06
C GLY A 98 -10.27 -6.68 5.42
N SER A 99 -11.06 -7.27 6.34
CA SER A 99 -11.36 -6.68 7.66
C SER A 99 -10.13 -6.36 8.53
N SER A 100 -8.99 -6.97 8.29
CA SER A 100 -7.77 -6.76 9.07
C SER A 100 -6.64 -6.03 8.32
N GLY A 101 -6.88 -5.58 7.11
CA GLY A 101 -5.92 -4.83 6.29
C GLY A 101 -4.72 -5.60 5.77
N SER A 102 -4.49 -6.82 6.25
CA SER A 102 -3.50 -7.74 5.69
C SER A 102 -3.98 -9.17 5.90
N TYR A 103 -3.70 -10.03 4.94
CA TYR A 103 -4.01 -11.45 5.07
C TYR A 103 -3.19 -12.07 6.20
N PRO A 104 -3.80 -12.86 7.09
CA PRO A 104 -3.07 -13.59 8.10
C PRO A 104 -2.10 -14.59 7.48
N ALA A 105 -1.15 -15.07 8.27
CA ALA A 105 -0.29 -16.18 7.87
C ALA A 105 -1.16 -17.42 7.57
N GLY A 106 -0.78 -18.22 6.57
CA GLY A 106 -1.55 -19.38 6.11
C GLY A 106 -2.65 -19.07 5.11
N THR A 107 -2.90 -17.82 4.81
CA THR A 107 -3.93 -17.43 3.85
C THR A 107 -3.41 -17.50 2.43
N THR A 108 -4.19 -18.12 1.56
CA THR A 108 -4.05 -18.07 0.10
C THR A 108 -5.32 -17.46 -0.48
N THR A 109 -5.18 -16.45 -1.33
CA THR A 109 -6.32 -15.75 -1.91
C THR A 109 -5.98 -15.10 -3.24
N PHE A 110 -7.00 -14.77 -4.01
CA PHE A 110 -6.84 -13.90 -5.17
C PHE A 110 -6.82 -12.44 -4.70
N ASP A 111 -5.66 -11.81 -4.71
CA ASP A 111 -5.50 -10.38 -4.38
C ASP A 111 -5.55 -9.47 -5.62
N ILE A 112 -5.61 -10.05 -6.82
CA ILE A 112 -5.97 -9.38 -8.07
C ILE A 112 -6.93 -10.29 -8.84
N ILE A 113 -8.06 -9.73 -9.27
CA ILE A 113 -8.98 -10.27 -10.27
C ILE A 113 -9.57 -9.06 -10.97
N GLN A 114 -9.09 -8.73 -12.15
CA GLN A 114 -9.46 -7.48 -12.80
C GLN A 114 -9.54 -7.59 -14.31
N LEU A 115 -10.39 -6.75 -14.88
CA LEU A 115 -10.39 -6.39 -16.29
C LEU A 115 -9.71 -5.03 -16.45
N GLN A 116 -8.83 -4.93 -17.44
CA GLN A 116 -8.19 -3.68 -17.85
C GLN A 116 -8.60 -3.38 -19.28
N TRP A 117 -9.24 -2.25 -19.51
CA TRP A 117 -9.66 -1.79 -20.80
C TRP A 117 -8.96 -0.49 -21.18
N ASP A 118 -8.20 -0.53 -22.25
CA ASP A 118 -7.59 0.64 -22.87
C ASP A 118 -8.61 1.29 -23.83
N VAL A 119 -9.44 2.19 -23.31
CA VAL A 119 -10.50 2.89 -24.06
C VAL A 119 -9.89 3.62 -25.27
N ASN A 120 -8.72 4.18 -25.06
CA ASN A 120 -7.88 4.80 -26.07
C ASN A 120 -6.42 4.85 -25.56
N PRO A 121 -5.42 5.32 -26.34
CA PRO A 121 -4.01 5.34 -25.92
C PRO A 121 -3.74 6.14 -24.64
N THR A 122 -4.64 7.01 -24.22
CA THR A 122 -4.45 7.86 -23.04
C THR A 122 -5.30 7.45 -21.85
N ILE A 123 -6.41 6.73 -22.04
CA ILE A 123 -7.36 6.37 -20.99
C ILE A 123 -7.43 4.86 -20.83
N ARG A 124 -7.17 4.41 -19.60
CA ARG A 124 -7.37 3.02 -19.14
C ARG A 124 -8.37 2.96 -18.02
N ILE A 125 -9.29 2.01 -18.10
CA ILE A 125 -10.22 1.65 -17.02
C ILE A 125 -9.84 0.27 -16.50
N THR A 126 -9.76 0.14 -15.19
CA THR A 126 -9.56 -1.14 -14.50
C THR A 126 -10.76 -1.38 -13.58
N ALA A 127 -11.40 -2.52 -13.69
CA ALA A 127 -12.54 -2.89 -12.86
C ALA A 127 -12.31 -4.25 -12.19
N GLY A 128 -12.72 -4.38 -10.93
CA GLY A 128 -12.61 -5.58 -10.12
C GLY A 128 -11.66 -5.39 -8.94
N ARG A 129 -10.94 -6.45 -8.56
CA ARG A 129 -9.97 -6.45 -7.46
C ARG A 129 -8.59 -6.09 -7.98
N PHE A 130 -8.03 -5.00 -7.49
CA PHE A 130 -6.72 -4.51 -7.91
C PHE A 130 -5.88 -3.98 -6.74
N GLN A 131 -4.62 -3.65 -7.01
CA GLN A 131 -3.75 -2.97 -6.06
C GLN A 131 -3.31 -1.62 -6.61
N GLY A 132 -3.65 -0.57 -5.90
CA GLY A 132 -3.07 0.75 -6.07
C GLY A 132 -1.70 0.84 -5.39
N ARG A 133 -0.81 1.66 -5.94
CA ARG A 133 0.47 1.96 -5.33
C ARG A 133 0.80 3.43 -5.47
N TYR A 134 0.46 4.16 -4.44
CA TYR A 134 0.72 5.60 -4.33
C TYR A 134 1.63 5.81 -3.12
N ALA A 135 2.91 5.99 -3.38
CA ALA A 135 3.94 6.11 -2.38
C ALA A 135 5.06 7.00 -2.90
N LEU A 136 5.87 7.52 -2.01
CA LEU A 136 7.08 8.23 -2.38
C LEU A 136 7.95 7.32 -3.26
N ALA A 137 8.40 7.85 -4.39
CA ALA A 137 9.26 7.10 -5.31
C ALA A 137 10.58 6.72 -4.63
N GLY A 138 11.23 5.69 -5.14
CA GLY A 138 12.54 5.26 -4.70
C GLY A 138 12.56 3.88 -4.03
N PHE A 139 13.64 3.62 -3.30
CA PHE A 139 13.98 2.30 -2.81
C PHE A 139 13.14 1.87 -1.58
N ILE A 140 12.75 2.81 -0.71
CA ILE A 140 11.91 2.56 0.45
C ILE A 140 10.52 3.18 0.18
N PRO A 141 9.67 2.53 -0.61
CA PRO A 141 8.38 3.08 -0.96
C PRO A 141 7.44 2.97 0.23
N LYS A 142 7.19 4.10 0.88
CA LYS A 142 6.21 4.28 1.96
C LYS A 142 5.24 5.37 1.54
N GLY A 143 4.00 5.30 2.01
CA GLY A 143 2.97 6.28 1.73
C GLY A 143 2.20 6.65 2.98
N MET A 144 1.75 7.89 3.03
CA MET A 144 0.89 8.41 4.08
C MET A 144 -0.58 8.09 3.82
N ASP A 145 -0.95 7.78 2.59
CA ASP A 145 -2.30 7.36 2.25
C ASP A 145 -2.50 5.83 2.36
N ARG A 146 -3.71 5.39 1.99
CA ARG A 146 -4.16 4.00 2.10
C ARG A 146 -3.65 3.09 0.99
N TYR A 147 -3.51 3.61 -0.23
CA TYR A 147 -3.30 2.79 -1.43
C TYR A 147 -1.85 2.35 -1.59
N TYR A 148 -1.37 1.57 -0.62
CA TYR A 148 -0.06 0.95 -0.69
C TYR A 148 -0.06 -0.46 -0.12
N SER A 149 0.30 -1.46 -0.94
CA SER A 149 0.55 -2.83 -0.48
C SER A 149 2.01 -2.98 -0.08
N ALA A 150 2.27 -3.04 1.21
CA ALA A 150 3.61 -3.17 1.74
C ALA A 150 4.06 -4.64 1.76
N ASN A 151 5.32 -4.84 1.48
CA ASN A 151 6.18 -5.97 1.81
C ASN A 151 5.53 -7.38 1.76
N LEU A 152 5.30 -8.01 2.93
CA LEU A 152 4.62 -9.31 3.05
C LEU A 152 3.11 -9.17 3.16
N SER A 153 2.65 -8.03 3.61
CA SER A 153 1.22 -7.74 3.67
C SER A 153 0.65 -7.74 2.25
N ILE A 154 -0.51 -8.34 2.13
CA ILE A 154 -1.30 -8.39 0.91
C ILE A 154 -2.51 -7.52 1.20
N SER A 155 -2.76 -6.55 0.37
CA SER A 155 -3.97 -5.73 0.42
C SER A 155 -4.53 -5.61 -0.98
N HIS A 156 -5.80 -5.32 -1.09
CA HIS A 156 -6.48 -5.12 -2.36
C HIS A 156 -7.50 -3.99 -2.24
N THR A 157 -8.00 -3.56 -3.38
CA THR A 157 -9.12 -2.64 -3.52
C THR A 157 -10.09 -3.25 -4.49
N ASP A 158 -11.36 -3.35 -4.11
CA ASP A 158 -12.44 -3.76 -4.99
C ASP A 158 -13.13 -2.50 -5.51
N GLY A 159 -13.22 -2.32 -6.83
CA GLY A 159 -13.77 -1.10 -7.39
C GLY A 159 -13.44 -0.84 -8.85
N ILE A 160 -13.45 0.45 -9.19
CA ILE A 160 -13.13 0.95 -10.53
C ILE A 160 -11.99 1.96 -10.40
N TRP A 161 -11.00 1.83 -11.26
CA TRP A 161 -9.87 2.72 -11.37
C TRP A 161 -9.78 3.25 -12.80
N VAL A 162 -9.87 4.55 -12.95
CA VAL A 162 -9.67 5.26 -14.21
C VAL A 162 -8.30 5.92 -14.18
N ARG A 163 -7.50 5.68 -15.20
CA ARG A 163 -6.22 6.32 -15.43
C ARG A 163 -6.26 7.12 -16.70
N TRP A 164 -5.91 8.39 -16.62
CA TRP A 164 -5.76 9.27 -17.76
C TRP A 164 -4.31 9.78 -17.86
N ASN A 165 -3.58 9.33 -18.87
CA ASN A 165 -2.28 9.84 -19.23
C ASN A 165 -2.46 11.11 -20.08
N MET A 166 -2.47 12.27 -19.44
CA MET A 166 -2.70 13.56 -20.08
C MET A 166 -1.59 13.89 -21.10
N ASN A 167 -0.35 13.51 -20.76
CA ASN A 167 0.82 13.56 -21.64
C ASN A 167 1.92 12.62 -21.10
N ARG A 168 3.14 12.71 -21.63
CA ARG A 168 4.28 11.85 -21.23
C ARG A 168 4.59 11.91 -19.73
N ASN A 169 4.38 13.05 -19.10
CA ASN A 169 4.81 13.31 -17.73
C ASN A 169 3.64 13.41 -16.76
N TRP A 170 2.46 13.79 -17.21
CA TRP A 170 1.30 14.04 -16.36
C TRP A 170 0.27 12.93 -16.48
N ARG A 171 -0.19 12.47 -15.33
CA ARG A 171 -1.22 11.45 -15.19
C ARG A 171 -2.22 11.82 -14.10
N LEU A 172 -3.49 11.61 -14.37
CA LEU A 172 -4.57 11.64 -13.40
C LEU A 172 -5.09 10.22 -13.17
N ASP A 173 -5.14 9.80 -11.93
CA ASP A 173 -5.79 8.56 -11.51
C ASP A 173 -7.02 8.91 -10.67
N GLY A 174 -8.15 8.23 -10.92
CA GLY A 174 -9.37 8.28 -10.12
C GLY A 174 -9.77 6.88 -9.72
N ILE A 175 -10.08 6.65 -8.43
CA ILE A 175 -10.54 5.35 -7.92
C ILE A 175 -11.83 5.56 -7.16
N ILE A 176 -12.82 4.71 -7.44
CA ILE A 176 -14.00 4.50 -6.60
C ILE A 176 -13.91 3.07 -6.09
N SER A 177 -13.87 2.90 -4.78
CA SER A 177 -13.76 1.58 -4.16
C SER A 177 -14.93 1.30 -3.24
N TYR A 178 -15.25 0.02 -3.13
CA TYR A 178 -16.28 -0.51 -2.25
C TYR A 178 -15.66 -1.46 -1.22
N ASN A 179 -15.99 -1.25 0.04
CA ASN A 179 -15.51 -2.07 1.15
C ASN A 179 -16.73 -2.64 1.89
N PRO A 180 -17.01 -3.94 1.78
CA PRO A 180 -18.24 -4.53 2.31
C PRO A 180 -18.30 -4.58 3.83
N ASP A 181 -17.15 -4.66 4.50
CA ASP A 181 -17.11 -4.90 5.94
C ASP A 181 -16.56 -3.72 6.73
N GLU A 182 -15.67 -2.92 6.12
CA GLU A 182 -15.09 -1.77 6.81
C GLU A 182 -14.30 -0.87 5.86
N GLY A 183 -14.13 0.38 6.28
CA GLY A 183 -13.50 1.39 5.46
C GLY A 183 -12.01 1.27 5.32
N SER A 184 -11.32 1.26 6.41
CA SER A 184 -9.87 1.44 6.44
C SER A 184 -9.08 0.16 6.65
N SER A 185 -9.70 -0.98 6.55
CA SER A 185 -9.12 -2.27 6.86
C SER A 185 -7.93 -2.66 6.02
N HIS A 186 -7.79 -2.11 4.83
CA HIS A 186 -6.60 -2.36 4.02
C HIS A 186 -5.32 -1.81 4.65
N ALA A 187 -5.44 -0.85 5.52
CA ALA A 187 -4.36 -0.43 6.38
C ALA A 187 -4.41 -1.29 7.65
N ALA A 188 -3.49 -2.18 7.83
CA ALA A 188 -3.41 -3.13 8.96
C ALA A 188 -3.57 -2.53 10.37
N ARG A 189 -3.95 -1.29 10.51
CA ARG A 189 -3.97 -0.53 11.76
C ARG A 189 -5.00 0.55 11.82
N ALA A 190 -5.84 0.62 10.84
CA ALA A 190 -6.82 1.66 10.85
C ALA A 190 -7.94 1.31 11.82
N PRO A 191 -8.30 2.20 12.70
CA PRO A 191 -9.41 2.03 13.62
C PRO A 191 -10.76 2.32 12.96
N LEU A 192 -10.77 2.85 11.74
CA LEU A 192 -12.01 3.23 11.08
C LEU A 192 -12.70 2.00 10.50
N THR A 193 -13.96 1.87 10.79
CA THR A 193 -14.86 0.85 10.25
C THR A 193 -16.05 1.52 9.61
N PHE A 194 -16.51 1.00 8.48
CA PHE A 194 -17.79 1.36 7.91
C PHE A 194 -18.87 0.44 8.49
N THR A 195 -19.42 0.83 9.63
CA THR A 195 -20.55 0.14 10.23
C THR A 195 -21.84 0.72 9.69
N GLU A 196 -22.91 -0.08 9.66
CA GLU A 196 -24.20 0.45 9.26
C GLU A 196 -24.67 1.56 10.24
N PRO A 197 -25.23 2.63 9.73
CA PRO A 197 -25.64 2.94 8.35
C PRO A 197 -24.58 3.68 7.52
N THR A 198 -23.30 3.53 7.82
CA THR A 198 -22.21 4.27 7.20
C THR A 198 -21.92 3.86 5.76
N SER A 199 -21.28 4.76 5.01
CA SER A 199 -20.95 4.50 3.60
C SER A 199 -19.78 3.51 3.47
N HIS A 200 -19.95 2.53 2.58
CA HIS A 200 -18.89 1.59 2.18
C HIS A 200 -18.13 2.08 0.94
N ILE A 201 -18.52 3.20 0.35
CA ILE A 201 -17.89 3.73 -0.86
C ILE A 201 -16.83 4.72 -0.48
N THR A 202 -15.62 4.58 -1.05
CA THR A 202 -14.53 5.54 -0.90
C THR A 202 -14.05 6.04 -2.25
N THR A 203 -13.55 7.27 -2.29
CA THR A 203 -13.02 7.86 -3.51
C THR A 203 -11.58 8.30 -3.30
N PHE A 204 -10.81 8.21 -4.36
CA PHE A 204 -9.41 8.65 -4.40
C PHE A 204 -9.11 9.29 -5.75
N ALA A 205 -8.40 10.40 -5.72
CA ALA A 205 -7.84 11.04 -6.92
C ALA A 205 -6.35 11.32 -6.71
N ASN A 206 -5.55 11.16 -7.75
CA ASN A 206 -4.12 11.46 -7.71
C ASN A 206 -3.66 12.12 -9.01
N LEU A 207 -3.16 13.34 -8.91
CA LEU A 207 -2.46 14.01 -10.01
C LEU A 207 -0.96 13.78 -9.86
N ALA A 208 -0.37 13.11 -10.82
CA ALA A 208 1.04 12.75 -10.80
C ALA A 208 1.81 13.38 -11.97
N HIS A 209 2.94 13.98 -11.64
CA HIS A 209 3.98 14.31 -12.60
C HIS A 209 5.18 13.42 -12.35
N ARG A 210 5.63 12.70 -13.37
CA ARG A 210 6.81 11.83 -13.33
C ARG A 210 7.72 12.13 -14.51
N ASN A 211 9.00 12.29 -14.20
CA ASN A 211 10.03 12.50 -15.22
C ASN A 211 11.24 11.63 -14.88
N THR A 212 11.65 10.78 -15.81
CA THR A 212 12.77 9.86 -15.61
C THR A 212 14.13 10.51 -15.86
N THR A 213 14.19 11.66 -16.51
CA THR A 213 15.45 12.31 -16.91
C THR A 213 15.70 13.66 -16.24
N GLY A 214 14.68 14.28 -15.68
CA GLY A 214 14.79 15.60 -15.05
C GLY A 214 15.18 15.55 -13.58
N LEU A 215 15.41 16.73 -13.02
CA LEU A 215 15.67 16.93 -11.59
C LEU A 215 14.51 16.39 -10.73
N TRP A 216 13.28 16.66 -11.11
CA TRP A 216 12.07 16.18 -10.43
C TRP A 216 11.66 14.81 -10.96
N VAL A 217 11.95 13.77 -10.19
CA VAL A 217 11.55 12.38 -10.53
C VAL A 217 10.05 12.16 -10.30
N GLN A 218 9.51 12.77 -9.24
CA GLN A 218 8.10 12.66 -8.85
C GLN A 218 7.61 13.98 -8.25
N ARG A 219 6.40 14.38 -8.63
CA ARG A 219 5.57 15.37 -7.92
C ARG A 219 4.15 14.87 -8.00
N GLU A 220 3.52 14.66 -6.86
CA GLU A 220 2.15 14.11 -6.82
C GLU A 220 1.33 14.82 -5.76
N LEU A 221 0.05 14.97 -6.04
CA LEU A 221 -0.97 15.43 -5.11
C LEU A 221 -2.10 14.40 -5.13
N SER A 222 -2.49 13.89 -3.98
CA SER A 222 -3.60 12.94 -3.85
C SER A 222 -4.64 13.46 -2.88
N VAL A 223 -5.89 13.10 -3.14
CA VAL A 223 -7.02 13.33 -2.24
C VAL A 223 -7.78 12.03 -2.09
N SER A 224 -8.08 11.63 -0.86
CA SER A 224 -8.96 10.51 -0.52
C SER A 224 -10.14 11.03 0.28
N VAL A 225 -11.33 10.50 0.02
CA VAL A 225 -12.54 10.81 0.80
C VAL A 225 -13.22 9.52 1.23
N TYR A 226 -13.46 9.41 2.53
CA TYR A 226 -14.18 8.32 3.19
C TYR A 226 -15.43 8.90 3.83
N PRO A 227 -16.59 8.80 3.17
CA PRO A 227 -17.83 9.36 3.68
C PRO A 227 -18.26 8.68 4.98
N GLN A 228 -18.75 9.44 5.94
CA GLN A 228 -19.34 8.95 7.20
C GLN A 228 -18.49 7.88 7.91
N SER A 229 -17.18 8.13 8.01
CA SER A 229 -16.22 7.12 8.43
C SER A 229 -15.84 7.19 9.91
N PHE A 230 -16.22 8.24 10.63
CA PHE A 230 -16.01 8.36 12.07
C PHE A 230 -17.12 9.21 12.73
N GLN A 231 -17.31 9.03 14.02
CA GLN A 231 -18.23 9.83 14.82
C GLN A 231 -17.47 10.88 15.64
N ARG A 232 -18.06 12.05 15.79
CA ARG A 232 -17.67 13.09 16.73
C ARG A 232 -18.93 13.85 17.15
N ASP A 233 -19.07 14.11 18.46
CA ASP A 233 -20.23 14.81 19.02
C ASP A 233 -21.59 14.19 18.64
N GLY A 234 -21.63 12.85 18.50
CA GLY A 234 -22.82 12.11 18.09
C GLY A 234 -23.20 12.20 16.63
N SER A 235 -22.38 12.87 15.81
CA SER A 235 -22.58 13.03 14.37
C SER A 235 -21.56 12.25 13.56
N TRP A 236 -21.96 11.75 12.38
CA TRP A 236 -21.06 11.10 11.42
C TRP A 236 -20.31 12.15 10.58
N HIS A 237 -19.00 11.98 10.48
CA HIS A 237 -18.11 12.85 9.73
C HIS A 237 -17.43 12.12 8.58
N ASN A 238 -17.07 12.90 7.55
CA ASN A 238 -16.28 12.41 6.42
C ASN A 238 -14.79 12.55 6.75
N LEU A 239 -14.02 11.53 6.53
CA LEU A 239 -12.57 11.64 6.58
C LEU A 239 -12.03 12.02 5.20
N SER A 240 -11.44 13.19 5.10
CA SER A 240 -10.78 13.68 3.90
C SER A 240 -9.27 13.76 4.13
N ILE A 241 -8.48 13.22 3.21
CA ILE A 241 -7.03 13.16 3.34
C ILE A 241 -6.39 13.74 2.10
N ILE A 242 -5.48 14.67 2.31
CA ILE A 242 -4.68 15.28 1.24
C ILE A 242 -3.23 14.85 1.45
N THR A 243 -2.58 14.33 0.42
CA THR A 243 -1.14 14.02 0.48
C THR A 243 -0.42 14.65 -0.70
N ALA A 244 0.72 15.27 -0.41
CA ALA A 244 1.61 15.82 -1.42
C ALA A 244 2.99 15.14 -1.30
N ARG A 245 3.56 14.71 -2.42
CA ARG A 245 4.87 14.04 -2.43
C ARG A 245 5.75 14.52 -3.56
N ALA A 246 7.04 14.60 -3.27
CA ALA A 246 8.03 15.00 -4.25
C ALA A 246 9.34 14.22 -4.06
N MET A 247 9.99 13.89 -5.18
CA MET A 247 11.30 13.24 -5.23
C MET A 247 12.18 13.93 -6.24
N LEU A 248 13.39 14.28 -5.81
CA LEU A 248 14.44 14.89 -6.62
C LEU A 248 15.53 13.88 -6.93
N ARG A 249 16.08 13.96 -8.10
CA ARG A 249 17.40 13.40 -8.43
C ARG A 249 18.43 14.48 -8.11
N LEU A 250 19.34 14.16 -7.21
CA LEU A 250 20.41 15.09 -6.82
C LEU A 250 21.48 15.14 -7.92
N PRO A 251 21.96 16.31 -8.31
CA PRO A 251 22.97 16.47 -9.35
C PRO A 251 24.39 16.15 -8.81
N ILE A 252 24.53 15.00 -8.14
CA ILE A 252 25.80 14.51 -7.62
C ILE A 252 26.40 13.65 -8.75
N HIS A 253 27.45 14.16 -9.38
CA HIS A 253 28.21 13.45 -10.41
C HIS A 253 29.17 12.46 -9.77
N ALA A 254 28.64 11.37 -9.24
CA ALA A 254 29.45 10.23 -8.85
C ALA A 254 29.42 9.22 -10.02
N SER A 255 30.59 8.71 -10.39
CA SER A 255 30.74 7.72 -11.47
C SER A 255 30.03 6.38 -11.19
N THR A 256 29.44 6.21 -10.01
CA THR A 256 29.01 4.91 -9.47
C THR A 256 27.60 4.89 -8.92
N GLY A 257 26.69 5.77 -9.36
CA GLY A 257 25.31 5.68 -8.90
C GLY A 257 24.46 6.94 -9.09
N GLU A 258 23.17 6.82 -8.75
CA GLU A 258 22.20 7.91 -8.75
C GLU A 258 21.76 8.23 -7.33
N TYR A 259 21.71 9.49 -6.96
CA TYR A 259 21.33 9.95 -5.63
C TYR A 259 19.97 10.67 -5.69
N TRP A 260 19.06 10.27 -4.84
CA TRP A 260 17.72 10.82 -4.78
C TRP A 260 17.37 11.25 -3.37
N ALA A 261 16.62 12.34 -3.23
CA ALA A 261 16.05 12.78 -1.95
C ALA A 261 14.64 13.30 -2.16
N GLY A 262 13.78 13.08 -1.18
CA GLY A 262 12.41 13.54 -1.28
C GLY A 262 11.63 13.39 0.00
N GLY A 263 10.35 13.80 -0.05
CA GLY A 263 9.44 13.71 1.07
C GLY A 263 7.98 13.65 0.65
N GLU A 264 7.18 13.36 1.64
CA GLU A 264 5.72 13.36 1.56
C GLU A 264 5.15 14.05 2.79
N LEU A 265 4.12 14.86 2.58
CA LEU A 265 3.32 15.50 3.60
C LEU A 265 1.89 15.05 3.42
N GLY A 266 1.24 14.69 4.52
CA GLY A 266 -0.17 14.36 4.59
C GLY A 266 -0.90 15.29 5.55
N PHE A 267 -2.14 15.62 5.23
CA PHE A 267 -3.01 16.46 6.02
C PHE A 267 -4.43 15.92 6.04
N ILE A 268 -5.02 15.83 7.22
CA ILE A 268 -6.43 15.52 7.45
C ILE A 268 -7.06 16.77 8.08
N PRO A 269 -7.91 17.51 7.37
CA PRO A 269 -8.50 18.75 7.89
C PRO A 269 -9.56 18.51 8.98
N ASP A 270 -10.23 17.35 8.94
CA ASP A 270 -11.22 16.92 9.92
C ASP A 270 -10.91 15.49 10.33
N ALA A 271 -10.19 15.33 11.44
CA ALA A 271 -9.67 14.05 11.94
C ALA A 271 -10.47 13.58 13.15
N PRO A 272 -10.61 12.26 13.38
CA PRO A 272 -11.22 11.73 14.57
C PRO A 272 -10.44 12.13 15.83
N ASP A 273 -11.12 12.19 16.97
CA ASP A 273 -10.44 12.34 18.25
C ASP A 273 -9.52 11.12 18.47
N PRO A 274 -8.31 11.31 19.00
CA PRO A 274 -7.41 10.18 19.30
C PRO A 274 -8.02 9.11 20.21
N VAL A 275 -8.89 9.49 21.13
CA VAL A 275 -9.61 8.54 22.01
C VAL A 275 -10.57 7.69 21.19
N ASP A 276 -11.37 8.30 20.31
CA ASP A 276 -12.31 7.60 19.44
C ASP A 276 -11.56 6.74 18.42
N ALA A 277 -10.38 7.18 18.00
CA ALA A 277 -9.46 6.41 17.17
C ALA A 277 -8.76 5.24 17.91
N GLY A 278 -9.06 5.02 19.20
CA GLY A 278 -8.44 3.98 20.03
C GLY A 278 -6.98 4.25 20.41
N ILE A 279 -6.57 5.53 20.37
CA ILE A 279 -5.19 5.96 20.65
C ILE A 279 -5.20 7.10 21.69
N PRO A 280 -5.72 6.88 22.89
CA PRO A 280 -5.72 7.91 23.92
C PRO A 280 -4.28 8.28 24.29
N VAL A 281 -3.93 9.56 24.19
CA VAL A 281 -2.61 10.08 24.58
C VAL A 281 -2.70 10.82 25.91
N ALA A 282 -1.63 10.75 26.68
CA ALA A 282 -1.58 11.30 28.05
C ALA A 282 -1.41 12.83 28.06
N GLU A 283 -0.75 13.36 27.05
CA GLU A 283 -0.60 14.80 26.86
C GLU A 283 -1.90 15.38 26.28
N PRO A 284 -2.23 16.65 26.59
CA PRO A 284 -3.40 17.29 26.03
C PRO A 284 -3.25 17.42 24.51
N PHE A 285 -3.98 16.61 23.79
CA PHE A 285 -4.04 16.59 22.33
C PHE A 285 -5.49 16.83 21.91
N SER A 286 -5.80 18.04 21.48
CA SER A 286 -7.16 18.46 21.10
C SER A 286 -7.29 18.81 19.63
N ALA A 287 -6.40 18.28 18.79
CA ALA A 287 -6.41 18.62 17.38
C ALA A 287 -7.57 17.95 16.64
N THR A 288 -8.39 18.76 15.99
CA THR A 288 -9.42 18.34 15.03
C THR A 288 -8.86 18.08 13.64
N SER A 289 -7.57 18.31 13.44
CA SER A 289 -6.83 18.03 12.21
C SER A 289 -5.64 17.10 12.52
N SER A 290 -5.05 16.51 11.50
CA SER A 290 -3.90 15.63 11.67
C SER A 290 -2.87 15.83 10.57
N ILE A 291 -1.59 15.68 10.95
CA ILE A 291 -0.45 15.80 10.07
C ILE A 291 0.38 14.51 10.12
N ALA A 292 0.86 14.11 8.95
CA ALA A 292 1.88 13.09 8.81
C ALA A 292 2.92 13.51 7.78
N TRP A 293 4.16 13.13 7.97
CA TRP A 293 5.21 13.47 7.03
C TRP A 293 6.34 12.43 7.02
N GLN A 294 7.06 12.36 5.91
CA GLN A 294 8.28 11.57 5.78
C GLN A 294 9.28 12.23 4.86
N VAL A 295 10.54 11.93 5.10
CA VAL A 295 11.65 12.26 4.22
C VAL A 295 12.48 11.02 3.97
N SER A 296 13.11 10.94 2.79
CA SER A 296 13.96 9.81 2.42
C SER A 296 15.08 10.24 1.49
N ALA A 297 16.19 9.52 1.56
CA ALA A 297 17.30 9.67 0.64
C ALA A 297 17.80 8.29 0.19
N TYR A 298 18.26 8.20 -1.04
CA TYR A 298 18.73 6.95 -1.66
C TYR A 298 20.00 7.17 -2.45
N ALA A 299 20.82 6.12 -2.47
CA ALA A 299 21.88 5.92 -3.44
C ALA A 299 21.55 4.65 -4.21
N ASN A 300 21.13 4.80 -5.48
CA ASN A 300 20.72 3.71 -6.35
C ASN A 300 21.87 3.30 -7.28
N ASN A 301 21.92 2.01 -7.62
CA ASN A 301 22.86 1.45 -8.58
C ASN A 301 24.34 1.75 -8.26
N LEU A 302 24.69 1.86 -6.99
CA LEU A 302 26.09 1.96 -6.59
C LEU A 302 26.83 0.73 -7.09
N PHE A 303 27.91 0.94 -7.84
CA PHE A 303 28.67 -0.15 -8.46
C PHE A 303 27.77 -1.15 -9.21
N ASP A 304 26.72 -0.65 -9.89
CA ASP A 304 25.71 -1.39 -10.70
C ASP A 304 24.80 -2.35 -9.93
N ARG A 305 25.12 -2.70 -8.68
CA ARG A 305 24.41 -3.79 -7.95
C ARG A 305 23.89 -3.40 -6.58
N HIS A 306 24.36 -2.31 -6.01
CA HIS A 306 24.04 -1.93 -4.64
C HIS A 306 23.02 -0.79 -4.61
N THR A 307 22.10 -0.85 -3.67
CA THR A 307 21.19 0.26 -3.37
C THR A 307 21.12 0.44 -1.87
N LEU A 308 21.30 1.66 -1.41
CA LEU A 308 21.17 2.04 0.00
C LEU A 308 20.07 3.10 0.12
N GLY A 309 19.27 3.03 1.16
CA GLY A 309 18.24 4.03 1.44
C GLY A 309 18.05 4.26 2.93
N ILE A 310 17.72 5.49 3.27
CA ILE A 310 17.31 5.91 4.60
C ILE A 310 15.95 6.60 4.51
N LEU A 311 15.18 6.49 5.59
CA LEU A 311 13.88 7.13 5.70
C LEU A 311 13.64 7.51 7.16
N TYR A 312 13.05 8.68 7.35
CA TYR A 312 12.48 9.11 8.62
C TYR A 312 11.09 9.70 8.40
N GLY A 313 10.15 9.42 9.30
CA GLY A 313 8.80 9.97 9.20
C GLY A 313 8.04 9.91 10.53
N GLN A 314 6.95 10.64 10.57
CA GLN A 314 6.12 10.81 11.75
C GLN A 314 4.64 10.89 11.37
N THR A 315 3.80 10.37 12.26
CA THR A 315 2.34 10.48 12.19
C THR A 315 1.78 10.87 13.53
N GLU A 316 0.83 11.78 13.54
CA GLU A 316 0.08 12.17 14.74
C GLU A 316 -0.87 11.06 15.23
N PRO A 317 -1.38 11.15 16.48
CA PRO A 317 -2.26 10.13 17.06
C PRO A 317 -3.53 9.85 16.25
N ASN A 318 -4.10 10.85 15.64
CA ASN A 318 -5.31 10.77 14.82
C ASN A 318 -5.05 10.56 13.32
N TRP A 319 -3.80 10.24 12.92
CA TRP A 319 -3.46 9.80 11.57
C TRP A 319 -3.76 8.31 11.40
N VAL A 320 -4.99 7.95 11.05
CA VAL A 320 -5.52 6.59 11.15
C VAL A 320 -5.51 5.80 9.84
N ILE A 321 -4.94 6.33 8.77
CA ILE A 321 -5.17 5.80 7.44
C ILE A 321 -3.98 5.10 6.80
N SER A 322 -2.75 5.42 7.18
CA SER A 322 -1.58 4.91 6.48
C SER A 322 -1.38 3.40 6.66
N SER A 323 -1.15 2.68 5.57
CA SER A 323 -0.73 1.28 5.58
C SER A 323 0.75 1.09 5.98
N SER A 324 1.54 2.16 5.97
CA SER A 324 2.98 2.13 6.22
C SER A 324 3.36 2.58 7.61
N TYR A 325 2.60 3.50 8.18
CA TYR A 325 2.82 4.11 9.48
C TYR A 325 1.70 3.72 10.46
N ARG A 326 2.06 3.57 11.73
CA ARG A 326 1.06 3.49 12.81
C ARG A 326 0.65 4.91 13.18
N PRO A 327 -0.57 5.15 13.64
CA PRO A 327 -0.91 6.39 14.34
C PRO A 327 -0.03 6.59 15.56
N ASN A 328 0.21 7.84 15.95
CA ASN A 328 1.03 8.19 17.11
C ASN A 328 2.46 7.62 17.03
N ASN A 329 3.15 7.78 15.91
CA ASN A 329 4.38 7.03 15.69
C ASN A 329 5.45 7.83 14.94
N THR A 330 6.69 7.70 15.39
CA THR A 330 7.88 8.01 14.60
C THR A 330 8.46 6.74 14.01
N MET A 331 9.04 6.82 12.83
CA MET A 331 9.69 5.68 12.17
C MET A 331 10.99 6.12 11.50
N SER A 332 12.07 5.41 11.83
CA SER A 332 13.34 5.47 11.10
C SER A 332 13.58 4.14 10.41
N GLU A 333 14.05 4.16 9.18
CA GLU A 333 14.38 2.93 8.45
C GLU A 333 15.68 3.13 7.65
N ILE A 334 16.57 2.16 7.73
CA ILE A 334 17.71 2.00 6.82
C ILE A 334 17.55 0.69 6.08
N ARG A 335 17.81 0.69 4.78
CA ARG A 335 17.65 -0.47 3.93
C ARG A 335 18.79 -0.56 2.92
N TYR A 336 19.29 -1.78 2.75
CA TYR A 336 20.30 -2.11 1.75
C TYR A 336 19.78 -3.22 0.85
N ARG A 337 20.10 -3.16 -0.45
CA ARG A 337 19.84 -4.21 -1.43
C ARG A 337 21.07 -4.51 -2.23
N TYR A 338 21.30 -5.79 -2.46
CA TYR A 338 22.23 -6.32 -3.44
C TYR A 338 21.48 -7.05 -4.54
N THR A 339 21.73 -6.71 -5.79
CA THR A 339 21.11 -7.32 -6.97
C THR A 339 22.08 -8.32 -7.58
N PHE A 340 21.78 -9.61 -7.45
CA PHE A 340 22.59 -10.67 -8.06
C PHE A 340 22.34 -10.75 -9.56
N THR A 341 21.05 -10.78 -9.93
CA THR A 341 20.55 -10.89 -11.31
C THR A 341 19.24 -10.10 -11.44
N SER A 342 18.67 -10.02 -12.64
CA SER A 342 17.35 -9.41 -12.88
C SER A 342 16.20 -10.13 -12.13
N TRP A 343 16.36 -11.40 -11.81
CA TRP A 343 15.35 -12.25 -11.16
C TRP A 343 15.64 -12.50 -9.67
N LEU A 344 16.84 -12.17 -9.16
CA LEU A 344 17.24 -12.41 -7.76
C LEU A 344 17.90 -11.19 -7.14
N ASN A 345 17.37 -10.75 -6.00
CA ASN A 345 18.04 -9.79 -5.12
C ASN A 345 17.89 -10.16 -3.65
N PHE A 346 18.83 -9.69 -2.86
CA PHE A 346 18.88 -9.80 -1.41
C PHE A 346 18.69 -8.42 -0.79
N GLU A 347 17.99 -8.34 0.34
CA GLU A 347 17.69 -7.09 1.01
C GLU A 347 17.78 -7.25 2.53
N ILE A 348 18.44 -6.29 3.17
CA ILE A 348 18.50 -6.14 4.62
C ILE A 348 17.83 -4.84 5.01
N ARG A 349 17.12 -4.84 6.12
CA ARG A 349 16.51 -3.66 6.71
C ARG A 349 16.70 -3.64 8.22
N TYR A 350 16.98 -2.46 8.75
CA TYR A 350 16.71 -2.10 10.12
C TYR A 350 15.64 -1.02 10.17
N ARG A 351 14.69 -1.16 11.08
CA ARG A 351 13.63 -0.18 11.29
C ARG A 351 13.35 -0.01 12.77
N LEU A 352 13.32 1.24 13.21
CA LEU A 352 12.93 1.65 14.55
C LEU A 352 11.59 2.39 14.47
N ARG A 353 10.68 2.05 15.35
CA ARG A 353 9.41 2.74 15.58
C ARG A 353 9.28 3.08 17.05
N THR A 354 8.79 4.29 17.34
CA THR A 354 8.56 4.75 18.71
C THR A 354 7.26 5.53 18.75
N ASP A 355 6.44 5.31 19.78
CA ASP A 355 5.27 6.16 20.02
C ASP A 355 5.72 7.64 20.11
N LEU A 356 5.00 8.53 19.42
CA LEU A 356 5.27 9.97 19.43
C LEU A 356 4.92 10.59 20.78
N TYR A 357 3.73 10.24 21.29
CA TYR A 357 3.23 10.61 22.61
C TYR A 357 2.99 9.36 23.45
N ARG A 358 3.15 9.49 24.76
CA ARG A 358 2.79 8.42 25.68
C ARG A 358 1.27 8.21 25.69
N ARG A 359 0.81 6.98 25.70
CA ARG A 359 -0.63 6.70 25.83
C ARG A 359 -1.12 6.88 27.26
N THR A 360 -2.37 7.29 27.40
CA THR A 360 -3.02 7.40 28.70
C THR A 360 -2.97 6.05 29.43
N GLY A 361 -2.61 6.09 30.71
CA GLY A 361 -2.46 4.89 31.54
C GLY A 361 -1.20 4.07 31.29
N SER A 362 -0.34 4.47 30.37
CA SER A 362 0.92 3.77 30.09
C SER A 362 2.09 4.40 30.89
N ALA A 363 3.01 3.55 31.37
CA ALA A 363 4.22 4.01 32.04
C ALA A 363 5.26 4.56 31.05
N PHE A 364 5.33 3.94 29.86
CA PHE A 364 6.32 4.25 28.84
C PHE A 364 5.69 4.42 27.44
N THR A 365 6.46 4.99 26.52
CA THR A 365 6.22 4.92 25.08
C THR A 365 6.65 3.55 24.56
N GLN A 366 5.87 2.96 23.67
CA GLN A 366 6.26 1.72 22.99
C GLN A 366 7.39 1.99 22.00
N ARG A 367 8.37 1.08 21.97
CA ARG A 367 9.47 1.10 21.03
C ARG A 367 9.62 -0.28 20.38
N ASP A 368 9.54 -0.33 19.05
CA ASP A 368 9.75 -1.54 18.26
C ASP A 368 10.98 -1.39 17.37
N SER A 369 11.94 -2.29 17.49
CA SER A 369 13.04 -2.45 16.55
C SER A 369 12.78 -3.68 15.70
N ASP A 370 12.85 -3.58 14.37
CA ASP A 370 12.75 -4.75 13.52
C ASP A 370 13.90 -4.85 12.51
N TYR A 371 14.46 -6.04 12.42
CA TYR A 371 15.47 -6.42 11.46
C TYR A 371 14.85 -7.43 10.50
N TYR A 372 15.13 -7.33 9.21
CA TYR A 372 14.86 -8.43 8.31
C TYR A 372 15.99 -8.68 7.33
N MET A 373 16.11 -9.95 6.94
CA MET A 373 16.84 -10.41 5.78
C MET A 373 15.87 -11.06 4.81
N ARG A 374 15.92 -10.69 3.54
CA ARG A 374 14.94 -11.09 2.55
C ARG A 374 15.57 -11.37 1.20
N PHE A 375 15.19 -12.50 0.60
CA PHE A 375 15.40 -12.76 -0.81
C PHE A 375 14.14 -12.45 -1.62
N ASN A 376 14.30 -11.99 -2.83
CA ASN A 376 13.22 -11.79 -3.78
C ASN A 376 13.55 -12.51 -5.07
N PHE A 377 12.78 -13.54 -5.37
CA PHE A 377 12.84 -14.31 -6.61
C PHE A 377 11.71 -13.87 -7.52
N ARG A 378 11.98 -13.81 -8.83
CA ARG A 378 10.99 -13.58 -9.90
C ARG A 378 11.18 -14.63 -10.98
N PHE A 379 10.10 -15.11 -11.56
CA PHE A 379 10.11 -16.11 -12.63
C PHE A 379 8.96 -15.91 -13.59
#